data_c15881108294358dc03412cbb118f2ba
#
_entry.id   c15881108294358dc03412cbb118f2ba
#
_cell.length_a   1.000
_cell.length_b   1.000
_cell.length_c   1.000
_cell.angle_alpha   90.00
_cell.angle_beta   90.00
_cell.angle_gamma   90.00
#
_symmetry.space_group_name_H-M   'P 1'
#
loop_
_entity.id
_entity.type
_entity.pdbx_description
1 polymer ?
#
loop_
_entity_poly.entity_id
_entity_poly.type
_entity_poly.pdbx_seq_one_letter_code
_entity_poly.pdbx_strand_id
1 'polypeptide(L)'
;MIKIILKKGREESLRRFHPWVFSGAIAEVQGNPSEGDIVSVYASDGSFMAYGHYQIGSIAVRVLSFDDSALRPDYWEVMLSKALAVRVGCGLHGAAETDCYRLVHGEGDNLPGLIIDYYGGVCVMQAHSVGMFRAKKQITEGLKKVYGDNLKAVYDKSSGTAPFKAGLELVDGYMYKKEGFSDDEQVVLENGHKFIVNWTEGQKTGFFLDQRENRALVGSLSKGRNVLNLFCYTGGFSIYALASGALHVDSVDSSKKAMMMVDRNVALNGFDPSLHTSLCCDAIDYLKNVPEGKYDLMIVDPPAFAKHRGSLKNALRAYQRLNAAAISKVAPGGFVFTYSCSQVVDKEAFALAVFSAAAQAGRSVRILDRLNQPCDHSVNIYHPEGEYLKGLLLYVE
;
A
#
# COMPACT_ATOMS: atom_id res chain seq x y z
N MET A 1 -5.40 34.45 -9.55
CA MET A 1 -5.13 33.01 -9.50
C MET A 1 -4.38 32.63 -10.76
N ILE A 2 -3.35 31.76 -10.65
CA ILE A 2 -2.52 31.30 -11.78
C ILE A 2 -3.34 30.36 -12.65
N LYS A 3 -3.25 30.54 -13.98
CA LYS A 3 -4.04 29.74 -14.94
C LYS A 3 -3.14 28.86 -15.79
N ILE A 4 -3.56 27.62 -15.95
CA ILE A 4 -2.95 26.63 -16.86
C ILE A 4 -3.91 26.44 -18.04
N ILE A 5 -3.47 26.75 -19.23
CA ILE A 5 -4.27 26.61 -20.46
C ILE A 5 -3.81 25.33 -21.19
N LEU A 6 -4.75 24.45 -21.51
CA LEU A 6 -4.46 23.20 -22.20
C LEU A 6 -4.41 23.41 -23.71
N LYS A 7 -3.63 22.57 -24.40
CA LYS A 7 -3.65 22.44 -25.85
C LYS A 7 -4.99 21.88 -26.32
N LYS A 8 -5.48 22.36 -27.46
CA LYS A 8 -6.70 21.85 -28.11
C LYS A 8 -6.64 20.31 -28.26
N GLY A 9 -7.68 19.62 -27.80
CA GLY A 9 -7.80 18.17 -27.82
C GLY A 9 -7.02 17.45 -26.73
N ARG A 10 -6.36 18.15 -25.79
CA ARG A 10 -5.69 17.55 -24.62
C ARG A 10 -6.51 17.65 -23.34
N GLU A 11 -7.67 18.30 -23.39
CA GLU A 11 -8.65 18.40 -22.30
C GLU A 11 -9.47 17.13 -22.09
N GLU A 12 -9.49 16.20 -23.05
CA GLU A 12 -10.34 15.00 -23.02
C GLU A 12 -10.14 14.12 -21.77
N SER A 13 -8.90 13.99 -21.28
CA SER A 13 -8.63 13.23 -20.05
C SER A 13 -9.29 13.88 -18.85
N LEU A 14 -9.25 15.21 -18.73
CA LEU A 14 -9.93 15.94 -17.65
C LEU A 14 -11.46 15.90 -17.80
N ARG A 15 -12.00 15.96 -19.01
CA ARG A 15 -13.44 15.77 -19.26
C ARG A 15 -13.94 14.40 -18.80
N ARG A 16 -13.04 13.43 -18.77
CA ARG A 16 -13.27 12.07 -18.23
C ARG A 16 -12.81 11.92 -16.79
N PHE A 17 -12.65 13.01 -16.06
CA PHE A 17 -12.29 13.05 -14.64
C PHE A 17 -10.93 12.42 -14.28
N HIS A 18 -10.00 12.30 -15.24
CA HIS A 18 -8.65 11.85 -14.92
C HIS A 18 -7.96 12.87 -13.99
N PRO A 19 -7.35 12.45 -12.85
CA PRO A 19 -6.86 13.37 -11.82
C PRO A 19 -5.54 14.06 -12.15
N TRP A 20 -4.93 13.81 -13.32
CA TRP A 20 -3.62 14.37 -13.67
C TRP A 20 -3.65 15.18 -14.97
N VAL A 21 -2.94 16.31 -14.94
CA VAL A 21 -2.55 17.06 -16.15
C VAL A 21 -1.08 16.81 -16.42
N PHE A 22 -0.77 16.23 -17.57
CA PHE A 22 0.61 16.02 -17.99
C PHE A 22 1.20 17.30 -18.60
N SER A 23 2.50 17.54 -18.36
CA SER A 23 3.20 18.73 -18.87
C SER A 23 3.09 18.90 -20.40
N GLY A 24 3.09 17.78 -21.14
CA GLY A 24 2.90 17.80 -22.59
C GLY A 24 1.53 18.29 -23.07
N ALA A 25 0.51 18.33 -22.18
CA ALA A 25 -0.83 18.82 -22.49
C ALA A 25 -0.98 20.34 -22.33
N ILE A 26 -0.02 21.02 -21.70
CA ILE A 26 -0.08 22.44 -21.39
C ILE A 26 0.35 23.25 -22.63
N ALA A 27 -0.49 24.21 -23.03
CA ALA A 27 -0.18 25.21 -24.07
C ALA A 27 0.49 26.42 -23.45
N GLU A 28 -0.02 26.94 -22.35
CA GLU A 28 0.42 28.18 -21.72
C GLU A 28 0.24 28.12 -20.20
N VAL A 29 1.14 28.77 -19.47
CA VAL A 29 1.05 29.04 -18.04
C VAL A 29 0.95 30.55 -17.85
N GLN A 30 -0.20 31.05 -17.40
CA GLN A 30 -0.42 32.47 -17.12
C GLN A 30 -0.13 32.77 -15.67
N GLY A 31 0.97 33.43 -15.41
CA GLY A 31 1.55 33.71 -14.11
C GLY A 31 2.81 32.88 -13.86
N ASN A 32 3.29 32.89 -12.62
CA ASN A 32 4.52 32.20 -12.22
C ASN A 32 4.25 31.30 -11.01
N PRO A 33 3.75 30.06 -11.21
CA PRO A 33 3.44 29.16 -10.11
C PRO A 33 4.71 28.63 -9.44
N SER A 34 4.70 28.59 -8.12
CA SER A 34 5.61 27.76 -7.33
C SER A 34 5.07 26.35 -7.19
N GLU A 35 5.96 25.36 -7.04
CA GLU A 35 5.51 24.00 -6.79
C GLU A 35 4.63 23.92 -5.53
N GLY A 36 3.50 23.26 -5.65
CA GLY A 36 2.50 23.14 -4.58
C GLY A 36 1.43 24.23 -4.58
N ASP A 37 1.55 25.27 -5.42
CA ASP A 37 0.50 26.29 -5.53
C ASP A 37 -0.79 25.69 -6.12
N ILE A 38 -1.94 26.17 -5.65
CA ILE A 38 -3.23 25.86 -6.27
C ILE A 38 -3.36 26.70 -7.54
N VAL A 39 -3.56 26.01 -8.66
CA VAL A 39 -3.76 26.61 -9.97
C VAL A 39 -5.14 26.23 -10.54
N SER A 40 -5.69 27.07 -11.40
CA SER A 40 -6.89 26.78 -12.17
C SER A 40 -6.53 26.30 -13.57
N VAL A 41 -7.18 25.24 -14.05
CA VAL A 41 -6.94 24.64 -15.37
C VAL A 41 -8.10 24.97 -16.30
N TYR A 42 -7.78 25.38 -17.51
CA TYR A 42 -8.75 25.74 -18.55
C TYR A 42 -8.49 24.95 -19.84
N ALA A 43 -9.53 24.62 -20.56
CA ALA A 43 -9.44 24.12 -21.93
C ALA A 43 -9.00 25.24 -22.90
N SER A 44 -8.65 24.86 -24.12
CA SER A 44 -8.21 25.82 -25.17
C SER A 44 -9.27 26.83 -25.58
N ASP A 45 -10.54 26.55 -25.36
CA ASP A 45 -11.68 27.46 -25.60
C ASP A 45 -11.98 28.41 -24.43
N GLY A 46 -11.17 28.34 -23.36
CA GLY A 46 -11.33 29.17 -22.17
C GLY A 46 -12.32 28.62 -21.12
N SER A 47 -12.92 27.43 -21.35
CA SER A 47 -13.79 26.80 -20.35
C SER A 47 -12.99 26.31 -19.16
N PHE A 48 -13.49 26.54 -17.94
CA PHE A 48 -12.90 26.02 -16.71
C PHE A 48 -12.98 24.50 -16.65
N MET A 49 -11.91 23.85 -16.16
CA MET A 49 -11.82 22.40 -16.07
C MET A 49 -11.62 21.88 -14.66
N ALA A 50 -10.68 22.46 -13.89
CA ALA A 50 -10.31 21.93 -12.58
C ALA A 50 -9.47 22.91 -11.76
N TYR A 51 -9.38 22.67 -10.44
CA TYR A 51 -8.32 23.18 -9.58
C TYR A 51 -7.38 22.05 -9.16
N GLY A 52 -6.10 22.35 -9.00
CA GLY A 52 -5.13 21.35 -8.54
C GLY A 52 -3.80 21.94 -8.11
N HIS A 53 -2.94 21.10 -7.53
CA HIS A 53 -1.59 21.47 -7.15
C HIS A 53 -0.65 21.42 -8.36
N TYR A 54 0.05 22.53 -8.60
CA TYR A 54 1.11 22.61 -9.62
C TYR A 54 2.38 21.92 -9.13
N GLN A 55 3.07 21.25 -10.05
CA GLN A 55 4.37 20.64 -9.78
C GLN A 55 5.22 20.57 -11.06
N ILE A 56 6.52 20.78 -10.93
CA ILE A 56 7.48 20.62 -12.05
C ILE A 56 7.70 19.12 -12.28
N GLY A 57 7.48 18.66 -13.51
CA GLY A 57 7.65 17.26 -13.87
C GLY A 57 6.68 16.79 -14.96
N SER A 58 6.61 15.49 -15.19
CA SER A 58 5.71 14.90 -16.18
C SER A 58 4.24 15.09 -15.81
N ILE A 59 3.89 15.00 -14.53
CA ILE A 59 2.55 15.32 -14.00
C ILE A 59 2.63 16.75 -13.47
N ALA A 60 2.16 17.70 -14.28
CA ALA A 60 2.29 19.13 -13.99
C ALA A 60 1.17 19.67 -13.08
N VAL A 61 -0.03 19.06 -13.09
CA VAL A 61 -1.08 19.39 -12.13
C VAL A 61 -1.72 18.11 -11.62
N ARG A 62 -1.85 18.01 -10.29
CA ARG A 62 -2.68 17.00 -9.64
C ARG A 62 -3.99 17.65 -9.21
N VAL A 63 -5.08 17.17 -9.81
CA VAL A 63 -6.42 17.74 -9.63
C VAL A 63 -6.92 17.47 -8.22
N LEU A 64 -7.36 18.52 -7.54
CA LEU A 64 -8.03 18.46 -6.23
C LEU A 64 -9.54 18.44 -6.39
N SER A 65 -10.07 19.25 -7.35
CA SER A 65 -11.51 19.29 -7.64
C SER A 65 -11.77 19.71 -9.07
N PHE A 66 -12.93 19.30 -9.59
CA PHE A 66 -13.48 19.73 -10.88
C PHE A 66 -14.49 20.88 -10.74
N ASP A 67 -14.60 21.42 -9.55
CA ASP A 67 -15.44 22.57 -9.16
C ASP A 67 -14.68 23.46 -8.18
N ASP A 68 -15.35 24.47 -7.60
CA ASP A 68 -14.74 25.41 -6.66
C ASP A 68 -14.50 24.84 -5.25
N SER A 69 -14.76 23.55 -5.01
CA SER A 69 -14.65 22.95 -3.68
C SER A 69 -13.22 23.00 -3.10
N ALA A 70 -12.19 22.89 -3.94
CA ALA A 70 -10.78 23.00 -3.53
C ALA A 70 -10.40 24.36 -2.92
N LEU A 71 -11.19 25.40 -3.18
CA LEU A 71 -10.99 26.76 -2.65
C LEU A 71 -11.71 27.00 -1.31
N ARG A 72 -12.53 26.07 -0.86
CA ARG A 72 -13.30 26.21 0.39
C ARG A 72 -12.39 26.06 1.61
N PRO A 73 -12.65 26.81 2.68
CA PRO A 73 -11.89 26.70 3.93
C PRO A 73 -12.00 25.33 4.60
N ASP A 74 -13.11 24.61 4.37
CA ASP A 74 -13.42 23.29 4.94
C ASP A 74 -13.02 22.13 4.00
N TYR A 75 -12.29 22.39 2.90
CA TYR A 75 -11.96 21.39 1.87
C TYR A 75 -11.36 20.12 2.45
N TRP A 76 -10.31 20.23 3.28
CA TRP A 76 -9.63 19.08 3.84
C TRP A 76 -10.52 18.25 4.76
N GLU A 77 -11.31 18.93 5.62
CA GLU A 77 -12.28 18.26 6.49
C GLU A 77 -13.30 17.47 5.68
N VAL A 78 -13.87 18.09 4.64
CA VAL A 78 -14.86 17.45 3.75
C VAL A 78 -14.27 16.25 3.02
N MET A 79 -13.06 16.38 2.46
CA MET A 79 -12.42 15.29 1.70
C MET A 79 -12.01 14.12 2.60
N LEU A 80 -11.47 14.40 3.78
CA LEU A 80 -11.13 13.37 4.78
C LEU A 80 -12.40 12.69 5.33
N SER A 81 -13.48 13.41 5.53
CA SER A 81 -14.77 12.84 5.92
C SER A 81 -15.35 11.92 4.85
N LYS A 82 -15.24 12.29 3.56
CA LYS A 82 -15.63 11.41 2.44
C LYS A 82 -14.78 10.14 2.41
N ALA A 83 -13.47 10.25 2.59
CA ALA A 83 -12.57 9.10 2.68
C ALA A 83 -12.94 8.18 3.86
N LEU A 84 -13.22 8.75 5.04
CA LEU A 84 -13.67 7.99 6.21
C LEU A 84 -15.02 7.29 5.95
N ALA A 85 -15.95 7.96 5.28
CA ALA A 85 -17.26 7.38 4.96
C ALA A 85 -17.13 6.09 4.11
N VAL A 86 -16.15 6.02 3.21
CA VAL A 86 -15.84 4.77 2.47
C VAL A 86 -15.40 3.68 3.45
N ARG A 87 -14.53 3.97 4.42
CA ARG A 87 -14.02 3.00 5.42
C ARG A 87 -15.13 2.55 6.37
N VAL A 88 -16.06 3.44 6.71
CA VAL A 88 -17.30 3.09 7.44
C VAL A 88 -18.15 2.14 6.59
N GLY A 89 -18.38 2.47 5.32
CA GLY A 89 -19.15 1.64 4.40
C GLY A 89 -18.52 0.25 4.16
N CYS A 90 -17.20 0.15 4.23
CA CYS A 90 -16.45 -1.11 4.16
C CYS A 90 -16.40 -1.88 5.50
N GLY A 91 -17.00 -1.36 6.58
CA GLY A 91 -16.98 -2.01 7.89
C GLY A 91 -15.62 -1.98 8.60
N LEU A 92 -14.73 -1.05 8.26
CA LEU A 92 -13.39 -0.96 8.85
C LEU A 92 -13.32 0.04 10.00
N HIS A 93 -14.01 1.18 9.90
CA HIS A 93 -14.07 2.15 10.98
C HIS A 93 -15.23 1.84 11.91
N GLY A 94 -14.95 1.83 13.23
CA GLY A 94 -15.94 1.49 14.26
C GLY A 94 -16.18 -0.02 14.44
N ALA A 95 -15.44 -0.88 13.74
CA ALA A 95 -15.48 -2.32 13.94
C ALA A 95 -14.82 -2.71 15.27
N ALA A 96 -15.40 -3.70 15.97
CA ALA A 96 -14.82 -4.18 17.24
C ALA A 96 -13.50 -4.93 17.05
N GLU A 97 -13.32 -5.56 15.90
CA GLU A 97 -12.19 -6.46 15.60
C GLU A 97 -11.15 -5.84 14.66
N THR A 98 -11.36 -4.58 14.22
CA THR A 98 -10.42 -3.89 13.31
C THR A 98 -10.38 -2.41 13.65
N ASP A 99 -9.19 -1.92 14.02
CA ASP A 99 -8.94 -0.50 14.31
C ASP A 99 -7.73 0.05 13.54
N CYS A 100 -7.32 -0.65 12.47
CA CYS A 100 -6.28 -0.20 11.55
C CYS A 100 -6.71 -0.33 10.09
N TYR A 101 -6.53 0.75 9.31
CA TYR A 101 -6.90 0.80 7.90
C TYR A 101 -6.22 1.98 7.21
N ARG A 102 -6.16 1.95 5.87
CA ARG A 102 -5.78 3.10 5.07
C ARG A 102 -6.94 4.08 4.98
N LEU A 103 -6.80 5.25 5.58
CA LEU A 103 -7.81 6.31 5.51
C LEU A 103 -7.81 6.99 4.14
N VAL A 104 -6.63 7.29 3.58
CA VAL A 104 -6.50 7.96 2.28
C VAL A 104 -5.53 7.19 1.40
N HIS A 105 -6.00 6.82 0.21
CA HIS A 105 -5.22 6.14 -0.83
C HIS A 105 -5.09 7.00 -2.10
N GLY A 106 -4.47 8.15 -1.97
CA GLY A 106 -4.12 9.02 -3.09
C GLY A 106 -5.29 9.35 -4.02
N GLU A 107 -5.10 9.06 -5.29
CA GLU A 107 -6.05 9.27 -6.36
C GLU A 107 -7.36 8.48 -6.16
N GLY A 108 -7.30 7.36 -5.47
CA GLY A 108 -8.47 6.54 -5.13
C GLY A 108 -9.48 7.26 -4.24
N ASP A 109 -9.00 8.19 -3.40
CA ASP A 109 -9.82 9.02 -2.53
C ASP A 109 -9.90 10.49 -3.00
N ASN A 110 -9.55 10.77 -4.28
CA ASN A 110 -9.49 12.10 -4.87
C ASN A 110 -8.56 13.09 -4.12
N LEU A 111 -7.53 12.57 -3.46
CA LEU A 111 -6.46 13.31 -2.80
C LEU A 111 -5.09 12.91 -3.37
N PRO A 112 -4.81 13.21 -4.65
CA PRO A 112 -3.70 12.67 -5.41
C PRO A 112 -2.34 12.96 -4.76
N GLY A 113 -1.61 11.87 -4.49
CA GLY A 113 -0.31 11.96 -3.84
C GLY A 113 -0.36 12.09 -2.32
N LEU A 114 -1.47 11.76 -1.67
CA LEU A 114 -1.59 11.69 -0.20
C LEU A 114 -1.89 10.25 0.22
N ILE A 115 -1.13 9.73 1.15
CA ILE A 115 -1.39 8.49 1.87
C ILE A 115 -1.59 8.81 3.34
N ILE A 116 -2.64 8.27 3.95
CA ILE A 116 -2.83 8.33 5.41
C ILE A 116 -3.29 6.96 5.87
N ASP A 117 -2.54 6.35 6.79
CA ASP A 117 -2.90 5.12 7.47
C ASP A 117 -3.30 5.45 8.91
N TYR A 118 -4.40 4.84 9.35
CA TYR A 118 -4.94 4.97 10.70
C TYR A 118 -4.63 3.73 11.52
N TYR A 119 -4.12 3.93 12.73
CA TYR A 119 -3.71 2.89 13.67
C TYR A 119 -4.27 3.20 15.07
N GLY A 120 -5.49 2.78 15.39
CA GLY A 120 -6.10 2.91 16.71
C GLY A 120 -6.03 4.32 17.34
N GLY A 121 -6.24 5.37 16.54
CA GLY A 121 -6.20 6.78 16.96
C GLY A 121 -4.97 7.54 16.45
N VAL A 122 -3.97 6.88 15.88
CA VAL A 122 -2.80 7.52 15.28
C VAL A 122 -2.94 7.53 13.75
N CYS A 123 -2.82 8.71 13.13
CA CYS A 123 -2.75 8.86 11.69
C CYS A 123 -1.28 9.02 11.27
N VAL A 124 -0.80 8.14 10.40
CA VAL A 124 0.55 8.24 9.79
C VAL A 124 0.39 8.71 8.35
N MET A 125 0.94 9.89 8.05
CA MET A 125 0.78 10.56 6.76
C MET A 125 2.05 10.46 5.92
N GLN A 126 1.90 10.22 4.62
CA GLN A 126 2.96 10.33 3.63
C GLN A 126 2.50 11.21 2.46
N ALA A 127 3.24 12.27 2.18
CA ALA A 127 3.06 13.11 1.02
C ALA A 127 3.98 12.63 -0.13
N HIS A 128 3.39 12.37 -1.29
CA HIS A 128 4.08 11.98 -2.53
C HIS A 128 4.13 13.12 -3.55
N SER A 129 3.65 14.30 -3.19
CA SER A 129 3.70 15.51 -4.03
C SER A 129 4.02 16.74 -3.17
N VAL A 130 4.57 17.78 -3.82
CA VAL A 130 4.92 19.03 -3.15
C VAL A 130 3.68 19.71 -2.55
N GLY A 131 2.56 19.70 -3.29
CA GLY A 131 1.31 20.30 -2.80
C GLY A 131 0.79 19.62 -1.54
N MET A 132 0.77 18.30 -1.48
CA MET A 132 0.36 17.56 -0.29
C MET A 132 1.34 17.76 0.87
N PHE A 133 2.64 17.82 0.60
CA PHE A 133 3.63 18.12 1.64
C PHE A 133 3.43 19.52 2.25
N ARG A 134 3.15 20.52 1.42
CA ARG A 134 2.86 21.90 1.91
C ARG A 134 1.54 22.00 2.64
N ALA A 135 0.54 21.18 2.30
CA ALA A 135 -0.78 21.15 2.92
C ALA A 135 -0.83 20.36 4.24
N LYS A 136 0.27 19.79 4.74
CA LYS A 136 0.31 18.92 5.93
C LYS A 136 -0.39 19.53 7.15
N LYS A 137 -0.22 20.84 7.40
CA LYS A 137 -0.87 21.53 8.53
C LYS A 137 -2.39 21.55 8.38
N GLN A 138 -2.89 21.90 7.19
CA GLN A 138 -4.33 21.95 6.92
C GLN A 138 -4.95 20.54 6.96
N ILE A 139 -4.24 19.53 6.44
CA ILE A 139 -4.64 18.13 6.52
C ILE A 139 -4.72 17.69 7.98
N THR A 140 -3.75 18.05 8.81
CA THR A 140 -3.73 17.74 10.24
C THR A 140 -4.93 18.38 10.97
N GLU A 141 -5.26 19.64 10.69
CA GLU A 141 -6.45 20.28 11.25
C GLU A 141 -7.75 19.62 10.78
N GLY A 142 -7.80 19.16 9.52
CA GLY A 142 -8.90 18.35 9.02
C GLY A 142 -9.06 17.02 9.77
N LEU A 143 -7.96 16.29 10.00
CA LEU A 143 -7.97 15.05 10.78
C LEU A 143 -8.46 15.25 12.22
N LYS A 144 -8.05 16.36 12.87
CA LYS A 144 -8.53 16.71 14.22
C LYS A 144 -10.05 16.90 14.26
N LYS A 145 -10.62 17.51 13.22
CA LYS A 145 -12.08 17.70 13.14
C LYS A 145 -12.81 16.39 12.84
N VAL A 146 -12.25 15.55 11.95
CA VAL A 146 -12.87 14.28 11.53
C VAL A 146 -12.89 13.26 12.67
N TYR A 147 -11.80 13.13 13.42
CA TYR A 147 -11.69 12.12 14.49
C TYR A 147 -11.99 12.67 15.89
N GLY A 148 -11.96 14.01 16.08
CA GLY A 148 -12.21 14.64 17.37
C GLY A 148 -11.33 14.05 18.48
N ASP A 149 -11.96 13.70 19.59
CA ASP A 149 -11.29 13.13 20.77
C ASP A 149 -10.64 11.75 20.54
N ASN A 150 -11.03 11.05 19.49
CA ASN A 150 -10.44 9.75 19.12
C ASN A 150 -9.06 9.89 18.46
N LEU A 151 -8.67 11.10 18.01
CA LEU A 151 -7.35 11.33 17.45
C LEU A 151 -6.30 11.47 18.55
N LYS A 152 -5.36 10.53 18.60
CA LYS A 152 -4.23 10.54 19.55
C LYS A 152 -3.04 11.31 19.01
N ALA A 153 -2.69 11.09 17.73
CA ALA A 153 -1.55 11.77 17.10
C ALA A 153 -1.67 11.79 15.57
N VAL A 154 -0.95 12.71 14.95
CA VAL A 154 -0.67 12.73 13.50
C VAL A 154 0.85 12.76 13.33
N TYR A 155 1.40 11.76 12.67
CA TYR A 155 2.82 11.62 12.37
C TYR A 155 3.05 11.80 10.87
N ASP A 156 3.94 12.73 10.50
CA ASP A 156 4.40 12.90 9.12
C ASP A 156 5.60 12.01 8.87
N LYS A 157 5.48 11.10 7.91
CA LYS A 157 6.55 10.18 7.46
C LYS A 157 6.85 10.38 5.98
N SER A 158 6.98 11.63 5.57
CA SER A 158 7.12 12.02 4.16
C SER A 158 8.56 12.14 3.68
N SER A 159 9.59 12.04 4.56
CA SER A 159 10.98 12.27 4.17
C SER A 159 11.46 11.36 3.04
N GLY A 160 10.99 10.10 3.03
CA GLY A 160 11.31 9.12 2.00
C GLY A 160 10.38 9.12 0.77
N THR A 161 9.31 9.92 0.76
CA THR A 161 8.27 9.89 -0.28
C THR A 161 8.05 11.22 -0.98
N ALA A 162 8.25 12.34 -0.29
CA ALA A 162 8.12 13.67 -0.87
C ALA A 162 9.23 13.96 -1.89
N PRO A 163 8.96 14.77 -2.94
CA PRO A 163 9.93 15.09 -3.98
C PRO A 163 11.14 15.86 -3.43
N PHE A 164 12.27 15.21 -3.23
CA PHE A 164 13.49 15.80 -2.64
C PHE A 164 14.10 16.95 -3.47
N LYS A 165 13.85 16.96 -4.79
CA LYS A 165 14.37 18.01 -5.71
C LYS A 165 13.65 19.35 -5.57
N ALA A 166 12.53 19.40 -4.85
CA ALA A 166 11.74 20.62 -4.68
C ALA A 166 12.29 21.57 -3.59
N GLY A 167 13.45 21.28 -3.00
CA GLY A 167 14.06 22.10 -1.96
C GLY A 167 13.27 22.13 -0.63
N LEU A 168 12.50 21.08 -0.36
CA LEU A 168 11.73 20.93 0.87
C LEU A 168 12.61 20.47 2.03
N GLU A 169 12.34 20.95 3.23
CA GLU A 169 12.91 20.39 4.44
C GLU A 169 12.19 19.09 4.80
N LEU A 170 12.82 17.96 4.48
CA LEU A 170 12.24 16.62 4.60
C LEU A 170 12.65 15.99 5.93
N VAL A 171 11.89 16.30 6.98
CA VAL A 171 12.08 15.74 8.33
C VAL A 171 10.77 15.08 8.74
N ASP A 172 10.87 13.81 9.16
CA ASP A 172 9.73 13.07 9.73
C ASP A 172 9.49 13.54 11.18
N GLY A 173 8.22 13.54 11.61
CA GLY A 173 7.89 13.97 12.96
C GLY A 173 6.41 14.15 13.21
N TYR A 174 6.09 14.43 14.48
CA TYR A 174 4.70 14.66 14.88
C TYR A 174 4.20 16.03 14.43
N MET A 175 3.08 16.05 13.72
CA MET A 175 2.32 17.24 13.39
C MET A 175 1.32 17.60 14.51
N TYR A 176 0.85 16.57 15.24
CA TYR A 176 -0.05 16.71 16.38
C TYR A 176 0.17 15.55 17.35
N LYS A 177 0.14 15.84 18.66
CA LYS A 177 0.02 14.87 19.75
C LYS A 177 -1.04 15.35 20.73
N LYS A 178 -1.94 14.44 21.11
CA LYS A 178 -2.85 14.67 22.23
C LYS A 178 -2.05 14.74 23.54
N GLU A 179 -2.48 15.56 24.48
CA GLU A 179 -1.84 15.63 25.80
C GLU A 179 -1.77 14.25 26.45
N GLY A 180 -0.60 13.90 26.98
CA GLY A 180 -0.33 12.60 27.58
C GLY A 180 0.00 11.46 26.60
N PHE A 181 -0.07 11.68 25.29
CA PHE A 181 0.34 10.67 24.31
C PHE A 181 1.86 10.73 24.06
N SER A 182 2.57 9.64 24.30
CA SER A 182 4.04 9.58 24.16
C SER A 182 4.55 8.44 23.28
N ASP A 183 3.67 7.51 22.89
CA ASP A 183 4.08 6.27 22.22
C ASP A 183 4.51 6.50 20.77
N ASP A 184 5.50 5.72 20.31
CA ASP A 184 5.96 5.64 18.91
C ASP A 184 5.56 4.30 18.27
N GLU A 185 4.91 3.42 19.02
CA GLU A 185 4.29 2.18 18.57
C GLU A 185 3.01 1.91 19.39
N GLN A 186 2.10 1.14 18.83
CA GLN A 186 0.94 0.66 19.59
C GLN A 186 0.44 -0.67 19.07
N VAL A 187 -0.36 -1.35 19.90
CA VAL A 187 -1.11 -2.53 19.50
C VAL A 187 -2.37 -2.10 18.76
N VAL A 188 -2.57 -2.68 17.58
CA VAL A 188 -3.78 -2.52 16.76
C VAL A 188 -4.44 -3.87 16.51
N LEU A 189 -5.71 -3.83 16.15
CA LEU A 189 -6.50 -4.98 15.77
C LEU A 189 -6.73 -5.00 14.26
N GLU A 190 -6.54 -6.17 13.65
CA GLU A 190 -6.96 -6.47 12.29
C GLU A 190 -7.68 -7.83 12.28
N ASN A 191 -8.98 -7.82 12.02
CA ASN A 191 -9.83 -9.02 12.03
C ASN A 191 -9.67 -9.86 13.33
N GLY A 192 -9.61 -9.20 14.48
CA GLY A 192 -9.43 -9.84 15.80
C GLY A 192 -7.98 -10.22 16.16
N HIS A 193 -7.04 -10.12 15.23
CA HIS A 193 -5.62 -10.38 15.49
C HIS A 193 -4.89 -9.12 15.92
N LYS A 194 -3.99 -9.25 16.89
CA LYS A 194 -3.21 -8.15 17.46
C LYS A 194 -1.89 -7.97 16.72
N PHE A 195 -1.57 -6.73 16.38
CA PHE A 195 -0.28 -6.38 15.76
C PHE A 195 0.35 -5.17 16.46
N ILE A 196 1.65 -5.22 16.68
CA ILE A 196 2.43 -4.07 17.10
C ILE A 196 2.80 -3.29 15.83
N VAL A 197 2.38 -2.04 15.76
CA VAL A 197 2.73 -1.13 14.67
C VAL A 197 3.65 -0.05 15.21
N ASN A 198 4.86 0.03 14.66
CA ASN A 198 5.83 1.08 14.94
C ASN A 198 5.95 1.97 13.68
N TRP A 199 5.44 3.19 13.75
CA TRP A 199 5.44 4.11 12.60
C TRP A 199 6.72 4.90 12.48
N THR A 200 7.55 5.01 13.50
CA THR A 200 8.82 5.73 13.44
C THR A 200 9.91 4.89 12.77
N GLU A 201 10.08 3.64 13.20
CA GLU A 201 11.13 2.72 12.71
C GLU A 201 10.66 1.75 11.63
N GLY A 202 9.37 1.45 11.55
CA GLY A 202 8.79 0.49 10.60
C GLY A 202 8.89 0.95 9.15
N GLN A 203 8.81 0.01 8.22
CA GLN A 203 8.77 0.32 6.80
C GLN A 203 7.49 1.06 6.43
N LYS A 204 7.54 1.96 5.44
CA LYS A 204 6.41 2.79 5.01
C LYS A 204 5.75 3.48 6.21
N THR A 205 4.49 3.21 6.47
CA THR A 205 3.73 3.76 7.60
C THR A 205 3.79 2.91 8.87
N GLY A 206 4.42 1.72 8.82
CA GLY A 206 4.60 0.81 9.94
C GLY A 206 4.03 -0.59 9.73
N PHE A 207 2.95 -0.74 8.95
CA PHE A 207 2.31 -2.00 8.64
C PHE A 207 1.80 -2.05 7.20
N PHE A 208 1.68 -3.24 6.61
CA PHE A 208 1.20 -3.44 5.24
C PHE A 208 -0.29 -3.78 5.24
N LEU A 209 -1.13 -2.74 5.31
CA LEU A 209 -2.59 -2.86 5.35
C LEU A 209 -3.19 -3.41 4.04
N ASP A 210 -2.45 -3.28 2.94
CA ASP A 210 -2.85 -3.73 1.60
C ASP A 210 -2.98 -5.25 1.46
N GLN A 211 -2.49 -6.02 2.42
CA GLN A 211 -2.57 -7.49 2.43
C GLN A 211 -3.65 -8.04 3.38
N ARG A 212 -4.53 -7.22 3.97
CA ARG A 212 -5.52 -7.67 4.98
C ARG A 212 -6.37 -8.84 4.49
N GLU A 213 -7.01 -8.70 3.35
CA GLU A 213 -7.91 -9.73 2.80
C GLU A 213 -7.13 -10.99 2.38
N ASN A 214 -5.93 -10.79 1.86
CA ASN A 214 -5.05 -11.89 1.48
C ASN A 214 -4.56 -12.66 2.71
N ARG A 215 -4.29 -11.97 3.84
CA ARG A 215 -3.98 -12.62 5.11
C ARG A 215 -5.15 -13.47 5.62
N ALA A 216 -6.37 -12.94 5.55
CA ALA A 216 -7.57 -13.69 5.93
C ALA A 216 -7.76 -14.95 5.08
N LEU A 217 -7.53 -14.85 3.78
CA LEU A 217 -7.60 -16.01 2.87
C LEU A 217 -6.51 -17.05 3.19
N VAL A 218 -5.26 -16.63 3.44
CA VAL A 218 -4.18 -17.53 3.92
C VAL A 218 -4.61 -18.23 5.19
N GLY A 219 -5.14 -17.50 6.18
CA GLY A 219 -5.66 -18.09 7.41
C GLY A 219 -6.68 -19.19 7.12
N SER A 220 -7.68 -18.93 6.27
CA SER A 220 -8.75 -19.90 5.95
C SER A 220 -8.23 -21.23 5.36
N LEU A 221 -7.04 -21.22 4.74
CA LEU A 221 -6.41 -22.38 4.14
C LEU A 221 -5.28 -22.99 5.00
N SER A 222 -4.97 -22.44 6.17
CA SER A 222 -3.81 -22.86 6.98
C SER A 222 -4.06 -23.99 7.96
N LYS A 223 -5.32 -24.31 8.30
CA LYS A 223 -5.64 -25.33 9.30
C LYS A 223 -5.02 -26.68 8.95
N GLY A 224 -4.27 -27.25 9.91
CA GLY A 224 -3.64 -28.56 9.78
C GLY A 224 -2.49 -28.62 8.77
N ARG A 225 -1.86 -27.48 8.43
CA ARG A 225 -0.78 -27.37 7.44
C ARG A 225 0.51 -26.84 8.04
N ASN A 226 1.62 -27.26 7.47
CA ASN A 226 2.93 -26.63 7.65
C ASN A 226 3.04 -25.44 6.68
N VAL A 227 3.26 -24.25 7.21
CA VAL A 227 3.22 -23.00 6.45
C VAL A 227 4.62 -22.37 6.37
N LEU A 228 5.01 -21.91 5.19
CA LEU A 228 6.20 -21.10 4.98
C LEU A 228 5.80 -19.68 4.54
N ASN A 229 6.20 -18.69 5.33
CA ASN A 229 6.00 -17.27 5.01
C ASN A 229 7.34 -16.62 4.66
N LEU A 230 7.59 -16.41 3.37
CA LEU A 230 8.79 -15.76 2.84
C LEU A 230 8.59 -14.25 2.71
N PHE A 231 9.65 -13.47 3.01
CA PHE A 231 9.59 -11.99 3.06
C PHE A 231 8.54 -11.51 4.06
N CYS A 232 8.51 -12.16 5.22
CA CYS A 232 7.39 -12.08 6.15
C CYS A 232 7.23 -10.74 6.86
N TYR A 233 8.23 -9.84 6.80
CA TYR A 233 8.27 -8.58 7.52
C TYR A 233 7.93 -8.77 9.00
N THR A 234 6.84 -8.18 9.52
CA THR A 234 6.41 -8.32 10.92
C THR A 234 5.50 -9.52 11.17
N GLY A 235 5.41 -10.46 10.23
CA GLY A 235 4.71 -11.73 10.39
C GLY A 235 3.19 -11.69 10.18
N GLY A 236 2.67 -10.70 9.45
CA GLY A 236 1.22 -10.56 9.26
C GLY A 236 0.54 -11.85 8.81
N PHE A 237 1.01 -12.49 7.76
CA PHE A 237 0.46 -13.78 7.30
C PHE A 237 0.66 -14.91 8.32
N SER A 238 1.78 -14.92 9.05
CA SER A 238 2.08 -15.96 10.04
C SER A 238 1.10 -15.94 11.20
N ILE A 239 0.71 -14.76 11.68
CA ILE A 239 -0.29 -14.61 12.75
C ILE A 239 -1.64 -15.20 12.32
N TYR A 240 -2.11 -14.91 11.11
CA TYR A 240 -3.36 -15.48 10.59
C TYR A 240 -3.29 -17.00 10.41
N ALA A 241 -2.15 -17.52 9.94
CA ALA A 241 -1.96 -18.97 9.80
C ALA A 241 -1.98 -19.67 11.16
N LEU A 242 -1.27 -19.15 12.15
CA LEU A 242 -1.27 -19.70 13.53
C LEU A 242 -2.67 -19.65 14.16
N ALA A 243 -3.35 -18.51 14.06
CA ALA A 243 -4.71 -18.33 14.61
C ALA A 243 -5.72 -19.31 14.01
N SER A 244 -5.53 -19.71 12.76
CA SER A 244 -6.40 -20.66 12.07
C SER A 244 -6.02 -22.13 12.31
N GLY A 245 -5.02 -22.42 13.13
CA GLY A 245 -4.62 -23.78 13.47
C GLY A 245 -3.65 -24.43 12.49
N ALA A 246 -2.69 -23.68 11.97
CA ALA A 246 -1.52 -24.25 11.28
C ALA A 246 -0.77 -25.19 12.23
N LEU A 247 -0.20 -26.29 11.72
CA LEU A 247 0.61 -27.22 12.50
C LEU A 247 1.94 -26.57 12.90
N HIS A 248 2.56 -25.86 11.98
CA HIS A 248 3.77 -25.10 12.21
C HIS A 248 3.90 -23.98 11.17
N VAL A 249 4.48 -22.84 11.56
CA VAL A 249 4.74 -21.72 10.68
C VAL A 249 6.21 -21.32 10.76
N ASP A 250 6.92 -21.42 9.63
CA ASP A 250 8.26 -20.86 9.47
C ASP A 250 8.16 -19.47 8.83
N SER A 251 8.64 -18.44 9.51
CA SER A 251 8.70 -17.05 9.03
C SER A 251 10.12 -16.69 8.65
N VAL A 252 10.32 -16.20 7.41
CA VAL A 252 11.65 -15.90 6.87
C VAL A 252 11.72 -14.45 6.41
N ASP A 253 12.68 -13.70 6.94
CA ASP A 253 13.04 -12.35 6.48
C ASP A 253 14.52 -12.08 6.76
N SER A 254 15.15 -11.26 5.95
CA SER A 254 16.56 -10.88 6.13
C SER A 254 16.76 -9.80 7.22
N SER A 255 15.70 -9.13 7.63
CA SER A 255 15.74 -8.06 8.62
C SER A 255 15.63 -8.59 10.05
N LYS A 256 16.70 -8.47 10.82
CA LYS A 256 16.69 -8.84 12.26
C LYS A 256 15.61 -8.07 13.04
N LYS A 257 15.40 -6.78 12.74
CA LYS A 257 14.35 -5.99 13.39
C LYS A 257 12.95 -6.53 13.07
N ALA A 258 12.71 -6.93 11.83
CA ALA A 258 11.45 -7.55 11.42
C ALA A 258 11.22 -8.87 12.16
N MET A 259 12.22 -9.74 12.24
CA MET A 259 12.11 -11.01 12.96
C MET A 259 11.84 -10.83 14.45
N MET A 260 12.48 -9.89 15.12
CA MET A 260 12.14 -9.55 16.50
C MET A 260 10.67 -9.10 16.65
N MET A 261 10.13 -8.39 15.66
CA MET A 261 8.73 -7.97 15.67
C MET A 261 7.79 -9.14 15.42
N VAL A 262 8.17 -10.13 14.58
CA VAL A 262 7.42 -11.38 14.41
C VAL A 262 7.27 -12.09 15.74
N ASP A 263 8.38 -12.28 16.48
CA ASP A 263 8.36 -12.95 17.79
C ASP A 263 7.46 -12.21 18.81
N ARG A 264 7.52 -10.87 18.81
CA ARG A 264 6.65 -10.04 19.64
C ARG A 264 5.16 -10.21 19.28
N ASN A 265 4.84 -10.25 17.99
CA ASN A 265 3.47 -10.43 17.51
C ASN A 265 2.94 -11.84 17.81
N VAL A 266 3.76 -12.88 17.68
CA VAL A 266 3.41 -14.26 18.07
C VAL A 266 3.08 -14.33 19.57
N ALA A 267 3.96 -13.78 20.42
CA ALA A 267 3.75 -13.73 21.87
C ALA A 267 2.51 -12.89 22.26
N LEU A 268 2.29 -11.74 21.59
CA LEU A 268 1.15 -10.85 21.84
C LEU A 268 -0.20 -11.53 21.60
N ASN A 269 -0.26 -12.45 20.64
CA ASN A 269 -1.46 -13.23 20.33
C ASN A 269 -1.59 -14.51 21.17
N GLY A 270 -0.63 -14.81 22.04
CA GLY A 270 -0.67 -15.95 22.96
C GLY A 270 -0.50 -17.31 22.29
N PHE A 271 0.14 -17.37 21.12
CA PHE A 271 0.42 -18.64 20.44
C PHE A 271 1.54 -19.41 21.15
N ASP A 272 1.45 -20.74 21.11
CA ASP A 272 2.51 -21.62 21.58
C ASP A 272 3.79 -21.39 20.76
N PRO A 273 4.92 -21.00 21.38
CA PRO A 273 6.17 -20.77 20.68
C PRO A 273 6.67 -21.98 19.88
N SER A 274 6.29 -23.20 20.26
CA SER A 274 6.68 -24.42 19.55
C SER A 274 6.05 -24.54 18.15
N LEU A 275 4.98 -23.79 17.88
CA LEU A 275 4.28 -23.78 16.59
C LEU A 275 4.87 -22.78 15.58
N HIS A 276 5.90 -22.02 15.97
CA HIS A 276 6.48 -20.99 15.14
C HIS A 276 8.01 -21.00 15.18
N THR A 277 8.63 -20.72 14.02
CA THR A 277 10.08 -20.50 13.93
C THR A 277 10.38 -19.21 13.15
N SER A 278 11.16 -18.32 13.77
CA SER A 278 11.68 -17.11 13.13
C SER A 278 13.06 -17.37 12.52
N LEU A 279 13.21 -17.17 11.23
CA LEU A 279 14.45 -17.42 10.48
C LEU A 279 14.97 -16.12 9.85
N CYS A 280 16.03 -15.55 10.44
CA CYS A 280 16.66 -14.33 9.92
C CYS A 280 17.70 -14.68 8.85
N CYS A 281 17.27 -14.81 7.59
CA CYS A 281 18.12 -15.13 6.46
C CYS A 281 17.52 -14.65 5.14
N ASP A 282 18.30 -14.74 4.06
CA ASP A 282 17.79 -14.47 2.72
C ASP A 282 16.72 -15.52 2.33
N ALA A 283 15.55 -15.06 1.93
CA ALA A 283 14.40 -15.91 1.62
C ALA A 283 14.64 -16.79 0.39
N ILE A 284 15.39 -16.29 -0.60
CA ILE A 284 15.70 -17.05 -1.83
C ILE A 284 16.70 -18.16 -1.50
N ASP A 285 17.71 -17.87 -0.69
CA ASP A 285 18.69 -18.86 -0.30
C ASP A 285 18.10 -19.91 0.65
N TYR A 286 17.19 -19.50 1.54
CA TYR A 286 16.44 -20.45 2.36
C TYR A 286 15.62 -21.40 1.50
N LEU A 287 14.86 -20.87 0.55
CA LEU A 287 13.98 -21.65 -0.33
C LEU A 287 14.74 -22.67 -1.17
N LYS A 288 15.98 -22.38 -1.63
CA LYS A 288 16.81 -23.33 -2.34
C LYS A 288 17.14 -24.60 -1.54
N ASN A 289 17.29 -24.45 -0.23
CA ASN A 289 17.72 -25.49 0.69
C ASN A 289 16.55 -26.20 1.39
N VAL A 290 15.31 -25.76 1.20
CA VAL A 290 14.10 -26.39 1.76
C VAL A 290 13.92 -27.80 1.15
N PRO A 291 13.68 -28.84 1.97
CA PRO A 291 13.28 -30.16 1.45
C PRO A 291 11.95 -30.04 0.68
N GLU A 292 11.83 -30.83 -0.37
CA GLU A 292 10.57 -30.93 -1.13
C GLU A 292 9.47 -31.52 -0.25
N GLY A 293 8.26 -30.95 -0.35
CA GLY A 293 7.11 -31.42 0.40
C GLY A 293 7.10 -31.07 1.90
N LYS A 294 8.09 -30.29 2.40
CA LYS A 294 8.08 -29.85 3.82
C LYS A 294 6.87 -28.98 4.16
N TYR A 295 6.43 -28.15 3.22
CA TYR A 295 5.34 -27.18 3.44
C TYR A 295 4.15 -27.47 2.55
N ASP A 296 2.96 -27.39 3.15
CA ASP A 296 1.68 -27.55 2.47
C ASP A 296 1.13 -26.22 1.93
N LEU A 297 1.62 -25.10 2.46
CA LEU A 297 1.24 -23.75 2.06
C LEU A 297 2.46 -22.84 2.12
N MET A 298 2.71 -22.13 1.02
CA MET A 298 3.79 -21.15 0.93
C MET A 298 3.26 -19.77 0.56
N ILE A 299 3.74 -18.72 1.24
CA ILE A 299 3.53 -17.31 0.92
C ILE A 299 4.81 -16.74 0.35
N VAL A 300 4.72 -16.15 -0.84
CA VAL A 300 5.83 -15.57 -1.61
C VAL A 300 5.47 -14.11 -1.93
N ASP A 301 5.82 -13.20 -1.01
CA ASP A 301 5.50 -11.77 -1.11
C ASP A 301 6.76 -10.90 -1.14
N PRO A 302 7.57 -10.98 -2.22
CA PRO A 302 8.83 -10.28 -2.31
C PRO A 302 8.64 -8.77 -2.46
N PRO A 303 9.66 -7.97 -2.09
CA PRO A 303 9.66 -6.54 -2.41
C PRO A 303 9.62 -6.32 -3.93
N ALA A 304 9.20 -5.12 -4.35
CA ALA A 304 9.10 -4.78 -5.77
C ALA A 304 10.44 -4.93 -6.49
N PHE A 305 10.54 -5.90 -7.41
CA PHE A 305 11.74 -6.14 -8.21
C PHE A 305 11.94 -5.11 -9.33
N ALA A 306 10.91 -4.34 -9.68
CA ALA A 306 11.02 -3.26 -10.65
C ALA A 306 10.38 -1.97 -10.12
N LYS A 307 11.14 -0.86 -10.18
CA LYS A 307 10.67 0.50 -9.86
C LYS A 307 10.45 1.35 -11.12
N HIS A 308 10.98 0.95 -12.27
CA HIS A 308 10.86 1.64 -13.55
C HIS A 308 10.86 0.66 -14.72
N ARG A 309 10.30 1.08 -15.86
CA ARG A 309 10.13 0.22 -17.06
C ARG A 309 11.41 -0.43 -17.56
N GLY A 310 12.56 0.22 -17.43
CA GLY A 310 13.86 -0.35 -17.84
C GLY A 310 14.26 -1.62 -17.08
N SER A 311 13.73 -1.85 -15.87
CA SER A 311 13.99 -3.04 -15.06
C SER A 311 12.96 -4.18 -15.23
N LEU A 312 11.90 -3.98 -16.03
CA LEU A 312 10.78 -4.91 -16.19
C LEU A 312 11.23 -6.34 -16.55
N LYS A 313 12.08 -6.49 -17.58
CA LYS A 313 12.53 -7.81 -18.05
C LYS A 313 13.28 -8.60 -16.96
N ASN A 314 14.13 -7.91 -16.20
CA ASN A 314 14.88 -8.52 -15.10
C ASN A 314 13.97 -8.90 -13.93
N ALA A 315 12.97 -8.05 -13.62
CA ALA A 315 11.97 -8.33 -12.60
C ALA A 315 11.13 -9.57 -12.94
N LEU A 316 10.63 -9.67 -14.18
CA LEU A 316 9.87 -10.86 -14.62
C LEU A 316 10.69 -12.15 -14.50
N ARG A 317 11.97 -12.12 -14.84
CA ARG A 317 12.88 -13.26 -14.64
C ARG A 317 13.10 -13.59 -13.16
N ALA A 318 13.14 -12.57 -12.29
CA ALA A 318 13.27 -12.78 -10.85
C ALA A 318 11.99 -13.41 -10.27
N TYR A 319 10.81 -12.92 -10.65
CA TYR A 319 9.52 -13.55 -10.29
C TYR A 319 9.43 -14.99 -10.81
N GLN A 320 9.81 -15.25 -12.06
CA GLN A 320 9.82 -16.60 -12.61
C GLN A 320 10.69 -17.54 -11.77
N ARG A 321 11.95 -17.18 -11.48
CA ARG A 321 12.88 -18.03 -10.71
C ARG A 321 12.39 -18.29 -9.30
N LEU A 322 11.89 -17.27 -8.61
CA LEU A 322 11.39 -17.38 -7.25
C LEU A 322 10.16 -18.29 -7.18
N ASN A 323 9.21 -18.10 -8.10
CA ASN A 323 8.01 -18.93 -8.17
C ASN A 323 8.32 -20.38 -8.60
N ALA A 324 9.27 -20.59 -9.52
CA ALA A 324 9.69 -21.94 -9.91
C ALA A 324 10.26 -22.71 -8.70
N ALA A 325 11.07 -22.05 -7.87
CA ALA A 325 11.60 -22.64 -6.66
C ALA A 325 10.48 -22.96 -5.64
N ALA A 326 9.53 -22.06 -5.42
CA ALA A 326 8.41 -22.30 -4.49
C ALA A 326 7.51 -23.45 -4.98
N ILE A 327 7.14 -23.44 -6.27
CA ILE A 327 6.29 -24.47 -6.90
C ILE A 327 6.97 -25.84 -6.85
N SER A 328 8.29 -25.94 -7.06
CA SER A 328 9.01 -27.21 -6.98
C SER A 328 9.11 -27.77 -5.56
N LYS A 329 9.06 -26.90 -4.52
CA LYS A 329 9.28 -27.29 -3.12
C LYS A 329 7.99 -27.52 -2.33
N VAL A 330 6.87 -26.94 -2.73
CA VAL A 330 5.60 -27.16 -2.04
C VAL A 330 5.14 -28.62 -2.19
N ALA A 331 4.49 -29.13 -1.14
CA ALA A 331 3.96 -30.49 -1.15
C ALA A 331 2.95 -30.70 -2.30
N PRO A 332 2.83 -31.91 -2.84
CA PRO A 332 1.74 -32.23 -3.78
C PRO A 332 0.37 -32.00 -3.12
N GLY A 333 -0.52 -31.32 -3.82
CA GLY A 333 -1.80 -30.86 -3.25
C GLY A 333 -1.68 -29.60 -2.39
N GLY A 334 -0.52 -28.96 -2.38
CA GLY A 334 -0.26 -27.74 -1.61
C GLY A 334 -0.64 -26.45 -2.32
N PHE A 335 -0.55 -25.36 -1.59
CA PHE A 335 -0.93 -24.02 -2.04
C PHE A 335 0.27 -23.07 -2.08
N VAL A 336 0.31 -22.23 -3.11
CA VAL A 336 1.27 -21.12 -3.18
C VAL A 336 0.52 -19.82 -3.38
N PHE A 337 0.66 -18.90 -2.42
CA PHE A 337 0.25 -17.52 -2.54
C PHE A 337 1.44 -16.71 -3.05
N THR A 338 1.34 -16.13 -4.24
CA THR A 338 2.44 -15.35 -4.80
C THR A 338 2.00 -13.95 -5.20
N TYR A 339 2.83 -12.95 -4.90
CA TYR A 339 2.47 -11.54 -5.05
C TYR A 339 3.52 -10.73 -5.81
N SER A 340 3.07 -9.61 -6.37
CA SER A 340 3.90 -8.54 -6.89
C SER A 340 3.27 -7.19 -6.58
N CYS A 341 4.02 -6.30 -5.92
CA CYS A 341 3.65 -4.90 -5.69
C CYS A 341 4.31 -3.93 -6.68
N SER A 342 4.98 -4.43 -7.74
CA SER A 342 5.63 -3.60 -8.75
C SER A 342 4.60 -2.96 -9.69
N GLN A 343 4.47 -1.63 -9.69
CA GLN A 343 3.54 -0.91 -10.58
C GLN A 343 3.82 -1.13 -12.08
N VAL A 344 5.09 -1.33 -12.46
CA VAL A 344 5.48 -1.53 -13.87
C VAL A 344 5.25 -2.97 -14.37
N VAL A 345 4.94 -3.90 -13.47
CA VAL A 345 4.56 -5.28 -13.80
C VAL A 345 3.04 -5.34 -13.77
N ASP A 346 2.40 -5.50 -14.91
CA ASP A 346 0.95 -5.69 -15.00
C ASP A 346 0.52 -7.12 -14.62
N LYS A 347 -0.79 -7.35 -14.51
CA LYS A 347 -1.37 -8.64 -14.10
C LYS A 347 -1.04 -9.77 -15.07
N GLU A 348 -1.08 -9.48 -16.35
CA GLU A 348 -0.83 -10.43 -17.43
C GLU A 348 0.64 -10.84 -17.45
N ALA A 349 1.55 -9.87 -17.37
CA ALA A 349 2.99 -10.13 -17.34
C ALA A 349 3.40 -10.92 -16.09
N PHE A 350 2.79 -10.62 -14.92
CA PHE A 350 3.01 -11.39 -13.71
C PHE A 350 2.51 -12.83 -13.85
N ALA A 351 1.28 -13.02 -14.34
CA ALA A 351 0.71 -14.35 -14.55
C ALA A 351 1.54 -15.17 -15.56
N LEU A 352 2.07 -14.54 -16.62
CA LEU A 352 2.95 -15.19 -17.58
C LEU A 352 4.29 -15.61 -16.96
N ALA A 353 4.86 -14.80 -16.06
CA ALA A 353 6.06 -15.17 -15.33
C ALA A 353 5.82 -16.40 -14.42
N VAL A 354 4.66 -16.45 -13.75
CA VAL A 354 4.26 -17.59 -12.91
C VAL A 354 3.94 -18.85 -13.77
N PHE A 355 3.29 -18.69 -14.92
CA PHE A 355 3.10 -19.77 -15.89
C PHE A 355 4.46 -20.38 -16.32
N SER A 356 5.42 -19.51 -16.67
CA SER A 356 6.77 -19.98 -17.05
C SER A 356 7.48 -20.66 -15.88
N ALA A 357 7.22 -20.23 -14.65
CA ALA A 357 7.75 -20.84 -13.42
C ALA A 357 7.18 -22.26 -13.22
N ALA A 358 5.86 -22.43 -13.39
CA ALA A 358 5.20 -23.74 -13.27
C ALA A 358 5.71 -24.73 -14.33
N ALA A 359 5.85 -24.29 -15.57
CA ALA A 359 6.42 -25.09 -16.65
C ALA A 359 7.89 -25.50 -16.35
N GLN A 360 8.69 -24.58 -15.82
CA GLN A 360 10.08 -24.85 -15.41
C GLN A 360 10.16 -25.84 -14.24
N ALA A 361 9.20 -25.77 -13.28
CA ALA A 361 9.12 -26.69 -12.16
C ALA A 361 8.61 -28.10 -12.58
N GLY A 362 8.05 -28.23 -13.77
CA GLY A 362 7.50 -29.51 -14.27
C GLY A 362 6.27 -29.98 -13.50
N ARG A 363 5.51 -29.07 -12.87
CA ARG A 363 4.33 -29.36 -12.03
C ARG A 363 3.04 -28.91 -12.70
N SER A 364 1.97 -29.68 -12.50
CA SER A 364 0.60 -29.24 -12.82
C SER A 364 0.16 -28.20 -11.79
N VAL A 365 -0.23 -27.01 -12.26
CA VAL A 365 -0.60 -25.87 -11.39
C VAL A 365 -1.89 -25.25 -11.87
N ARG A 366 -2.81 -25.00 -10.93
CA ARG A 366 -4.09 -24.30 -11.20
C ARG A 366 -4.09 -22.97 -10.47
N ILE A 367 -4.56 -21.92 -11.12
CA ILE A 367 -4.89 -20.64 -10.49
C ILE A 367 -6.29 -20.79 -9.90
N LEU A 368 -6.40 -20.72 -8.57
CA LEU A 368 -7.69 -20.79 -7.88
C LEU A 368 -8.30 -19.40 -7.71
N ASP A 369 -7.45 -18.38 -7.51
CA ASP A 369 -7.92 -17.00 -7.35
C ASP A 369 -6.88 -15.99 -7.85
N ARG A 370 -7.35 -14.77 -8.17
CA ARG A 370 -6.56 -13.59 -8.52
C ARG A 370 -6.73 -12.54 -7.44
N LEU A 371 -5.67 -12.28 -6.71
CA LEU A 371 -5.64 -11.50 -5.49
C LEU A 371 -5.29 -10.04 -5.78
N ASN A 372 -5.91 -9.14 -5.05
CA ASN A 372 -5.77 -7.69 -5.23
C ASN A 372 -5.61 -7.00 -3.88
N GLN A 373 -5.46 -5.67 -3.91
CA GLN A 373 -5.52 -4.80 -2.75
C GLN A 373 -6.95 -4.72 -2.18
N PRO A 374 -7.13 -4.50 -0.86
CA PRO A 374 -8.42 -4.45 -0.20
C PRO A 374 -9.18 -3.13 -0.48
N CYS A 375 -10.43 -3.05 -0.01
CA CYS A 375 -11.35 -1.93 -0.28
C CYS A 375 -10.84 -0.57 0.21
N ASP A 376 -10.05 -0.51 1.27
CA ASP A 376 -9.45 0.74 1.77
C ASP A 376 -8.24 1.22 0.94
N HIS A 377 -7.80 0.42 -0.02
CA HIS A 377 -6.84 0.80 -1.05
C HIS A 377 -7.58 1.01 -2.38
N SER A 378 -8.61 1.86 -2.34
CA SER A 378 -9.51 2.10 -3.46
C SER A 378 -8.78 2.58 -4.72
N VAL A 379 -9.29 2.15 -5.88
CA VAL A 379 -8.80 2.60 -7.19
C VAL A 379 -9.86 3.53 -7.79
N ASN A 380 -9.46 4.71 -8.20
CA ASN A 380 -10.34 5.60 -8.95
C ASN A 380 -10.56 5.02 -10.35
N ILE A 381 -11.82 4.82 -10.74
CA ILE A 381 -12.17 4.24 -12.05
C ILE A 381 -11.62 5.05 -13.22
N TYR A 382 -11.40 6.37 -13.02
CA TYR A 382 -10.82 7.26 -14.01
C TYR A 382 -9.27 7.29 -13.97
N HIS A 383 -8.66 6.54 -13.02
CA HIS A 383 -7.22 6.43 -12.83
C HIS A 383 -6.85 4.99 -12.43
N PRO A 384 -6.95 4.04 -13.38
CA PRO A 384 -6.71 2.61 -13.12
C PRO A 384 -5.25 2.31 -12.73
N GLU A 385 -4.31 3.24 -12.95
CA GLU A 385 -2.91 3.15 -12.54
C GLU A 385 -2.73 3.08 -11.01
N GLY A 386 -3.78 3.37 -10.23
CA GLY A 386 -3.83 3.17 -8.78
C GLY A 386 -3.84 1.68 -8.36
N GLU A 387 -4.12 0.76 -9.27
CA GLU A 387 -4.04 -0.67 -9.01
C GLU A 387 -2.58 -1.15 -9.10
N TYR A 388 -2.01 -1.58 -7.97
CA TYR A 388 -0.59 -1.94 -7.91
C TYR A 388 -0.32 -3.34 -7.35
N LEU A 389 -1.15 -3.84 -6.42
CA LEU A 389 -0.99 -5.18 -5.85
C LEU A 389 -1.67 -6.21 -6.74
N LYS A 390 -0.97 -7.24 -7.10
CA LYS A 390 -1.47 -8.40 -7.81
C LYS A 390 -0.92 -9.66 -7.19
N GLY A 391 -1.77 -10.65 -7.03
CA GLY A 391 -1.39 -11.95 -6.50
C GLY A 391 -2.13 -13.08 -7.21
N LEU A 392 -1.61 -14.27 -7.02
CA LEU A 392 -2.22 -15.52 -7.47
C LEU A 392 -2.25 -16.50 -6.31
N LEU A 393 -3.40 -17.13 -6.09
CA LEU A 393 -3.52 -18.33 -5.30
C LEU A 393 -3.39 -19.53 -6.23
N LEU A 394 -2.36 -20.33 -6.04
CA LEU A 394 -2.05 -21.49 -6.83
C LEU A 394 -2.30 -22.78 -6.05
N TYR A 395 -2.85 -23.78 -6.72
CA TYR A 395 -2.89 -25.17 -6.26
C TYR A 395 -1.88 -25.97 -7.09
N VAL A 396 -1.01 -26.72 -6.45
CA VAL A 396 0.12 -27.43 -7.07
C VAL A 396 -0.07 -28.93 -6.88
N GLU A 397 -0.24 -29.69 -7.99
CA GLU A 397 -0.38 -31.15 -8.01
C GLU A 397 0.94 -31.89 -7.91
#